data_aa4ede6a6b690f44ad133d6bf7c0917a
#
_entry.id   aa4ede6a6b690f44ad133d6bf7c0917a
#
_cell.length_a   1.000
_cell.length_b   1.000
_cell.length_c   1.000
_cell.angle_alpha   90.00
_cell.angle_beta   90.00
_cell.angle_gamma   90.00
#
_symmetry.space_group_name_H-M   'P 1'
#
loop_
_entity.id
_entity.type
_entity.pdbx_description
1 polymer ?
#
loop_
_entity_poly.entity_id
_entity_poly.type
_entity_poly.pdbx_seq_one_letter_code
_entity_poly.pdbx_strand_id
1 'polypeptide(L)'
;MSQRFKCVGLLMYVSAVLTAAVPATADVSLPISTPVVVRVVASRAMALGDNVGGAAVTIRDVDTGAVLAAGRQTGPTGDAKNIMQTPHLHTEPVFSVRESASFTTELQLSKPTLVEVVGEGPLKFPQVLRRASKTVLLYPGKAVSGDGIILELNGLLVNIETPSADRPLGIGDEGTLRATVKMLCGCVVEPFGNWDSRKMDLYGELRLGEKVIQTIDVYHQAKGVFAGNFKIPRSLKGEQSISLRFVAADADAANVGVDEVTYPLVPWEQSRDATGREIAPITPPLPP
;
A
#
# COMPACT_ATOMS: atom_id res chain seq x y z
N MET A 1 31.11 101.80 -21.89
CA MET A 1 31.40 101.03 -20.64
C MET A 1 31.05 99.58 -20.91
N SER A 2 32.08 98.79 -21.18
CA SER A 2 31.93 97.39 -21.57
C SER A 2 32.52 96.49 -20.44
N GLN A 3 31.73 95.69 -19.79
CA GLN A 3 32.23 94.67 -18.89
C GLN A 3 32.22 93.34 -19.60
N ARG A 4 33.39 92.72 -19.66
CA ARG A 4 33.59 91.37 -20.22
C ARG A 4 33.42 90.34 -19.05
N PHE A 5 32.47 89.46 -19.20
CA PHE A 5 32.36 88.30 -18.35
C PHE A 5 33.26 87.15 -18.87
N LYS A 6 34.16 86.69 -17.99
CA LYS A 6 34.98 85.49 -18.25
C LYS A 6 34.20 84.28 -17.79
N CYS A 7 33.90 83.34 -18.70
CA CYS A 7 33.41 81.99 -18.37
C CYS A 7 34.61 81.14 -17.94
N VAL A 8 34.56 80.65 -16.71
CA VAL A 8 35.44 79.59 -16.21
C VAL A 8 34.75 78.25 -16.46
N GLY A 9 35.32 77.43 -17.36
CA GLY A 9 34.83 76.10 -17.63
C GLY A 9 35.30 75.13 -16.53
N LEU A 10 34.35 74.54 -15.85
CA LEU A 10 34.58 73.47 -14.85
C LEU A 10 34.56 72.07 -15.57
N LEU A 11 35.75 71.51 -15.75
CA LEU A 11 35.87 70.08 -16.22
C LEU A 11 35.49 69.13 -15.10
N MET A 12 34.33 68.45 -15.25
CA MET A 12 33.99 67.30 -14.43
C MET A 12 34.68 66.03 -14.97
N TYR A 13 35.62 65.50 -14.21
CA TYR A 13 36.16 64.16 -14.41
C TYR A 13 35.15 63.13 -13.88
N VAL A 14 34.52 62.39 -14.78
CA VAL A 14 33.70 61.21 -14.42
C VAL A 14 34.65 60.01 -14.34
N SER A 15 35.00 59.61 -13.11
CA SER A 15 35.73 58.36 -12.87
C SER A 15 34.78 57.16 -13.00
N ALA A 16 34.86 56.43 -14.10
CA ALA A 16 34.16 55.17 -14.26
C ALA A 16 34.82 54.11 -13.37
N VAL A 17 34.17 53.75 -12.27
CA VAL A 17 34.55 52.59 -11.44
C VAL A 17 34.11 51.31 -12.16
N LEU A 18 35.07 50.61 -12.76
CA LEU A 18 34.85 49.28 -13.36
C LEU A 18 34.76 48.26 -12.21
N THR A 19 33.57 47.91 -11.75
CA THR A 19 33.37 46.80 -10.84
C THR A 19 33.55 45.48 -11.61
N ALA A 20 34.72 44.86 -11.47
CA ALA A 20 34.94 43.49 -11.94
C ALA A 20 34.05 42.55 -11.15
N ALA A 21 33.05 41.98 -11.79
CA ALA A 21 32.26 40.87 -11.22
C ALA A 21 33.20 39.67 -11.09
N VAL A 22 33.55 39.32 -9.85
CA VAL A 22 34.26 38.07 -9.56
C VAL A 22 33.28 36.93 -9.85
N PRO A 23 33.59 36.01 -10.76
CA PRO A 23 32.73 34.86 -10.96
C PRO A 23 32.69 34.07 -9.65
N ALA A 24 31.49 33.85 -9.12
CA ALA A 24 31.30 32.93 -8.00
C ALA A 24 31.74 31.53 -8.48
N THR A 25 32.88 31.07 -8.02
CA THR A 25 33.28 29.68 -8.22
C THR A 25 32.27 28.81 -7.47
N ALA A 26 31.38 28.15 -8.22
CA ALA A 26 30.52 27.14 -7.63
C ALA A 26 31.44 26.10 -6.99
N ASP A 27 31.35 25.98 -5.68
CA ASP A 27 32.06 24.95 -4.91
C ASP A 27 31.54 23.59 -5.37
N VAL A 28 32.25 22.95 -6.29
CA VAL A 28 31.90 21.62 -6.83
C VAL A 28 32.30 20.61 -5.77
N SER A 29 31.46 20.42 -4.78
CA SER A 29 31.60 19.34 -3.81
C SER A 29 31.45 18.01 -4.54
N LEU A 30 32.46 17.12 -4.37
CA LEU A 30 32.45 15.79 -4.98
C LEU A 30 31.30 14.96 -4.39
N PRO A 31 30.63 14.14 -5.21
CA PRO A 31 29.59 13.23 -4.71
C PRO A 31 30.18 12.22 -3.71
N ILE A 32 29.49 12.01 -2.60
CA ILE A 32 29.88 11.07 -1.55
C ILE A 32 28.84 9.95 -1.50
N SER A 33 29.32 8.69 -1.52
CA SER A 33 28.45 7.53 -1.38
C SER A 33 27.69 7.58 -0.06
N THR A 34 26.38 7.42 -0.16
CA THR A 34 25.44 7.55 0.96
C THR A 34 24.51 6.33 0.93
N PRO A 35 24.82 5.27 1.71
CA PRO A 35 23.99 4.07 1.79
C PRO A 35 22.64 4.38 2.39
N VAL A 36 21.56 3.85 1.77
CA VAL A 36 20.19 4.02 2.22
C VAL A 36 19.44 2.69 2.20
N VAL A 37 18.81 2.38 3.33
CA VAL A 37 17.90 1.25 3.48
C VAL A 37 16.46 1.78 3.55
N VAL A 38 15.56 1.17 2.77
CA VAL A 38 14.13 1.45 2.80
C VAL A 38 13.38 0.16 3.08
N ARG A 39 12.35 0.22 3.91
CA ARG A 39 11.42 -0.89 4.15
C ARG A 39 9.99 -0.45 3.95
N VAL A 40 9.27 -1.23 3.15
CA VAL A 40 7.83 -1.11 2.97
C VAL A 40 7.17 -2.22 3.78
N VAL A 41 6.34 -1.83 4.73
CA VAL A 41 5.71 -2.73 5.69
C VAL A 41 4.19 -2.62 5.60
N ALA A 42 3.48 -3.68 5.94
CA ALA A 42 2.04 -3.61 6.13
C ALA A 42 1.75 -2.98 7.50
N SER A 43 0.73 -2.15 7.57
CA SER A 43 0.33 -1.47 8.81
C SER A 43 0.03 -2.47 9.92
N ARG A 44 0.64 -2.27 11.09
CA ARG A 44 0.60 -3.17 12.25
C ARG A 44 0.97 -4.61 11.91
N ALA A 45 1.84 -4.82 10.92
CA ALA A 45 2.24 -6.14 10.48
C ALA A 45 3.71 -6.17 10.05
N MET A 46 4.04 -7.02 9.10
CA MET A 46 5.41 -7.35 8.74
C MET A 46 5.81 -6.69 7.41
N ALA A 47 7.08 -6.82 7.04
CA ALA A 47 7.57 -6.32 5.76
C ALA A 47 6.87 -7.02 4.57
N LEU A 48 6.68 -6.30 3.46
CA LEU A 48 6.19 -6.89 2.23
C LEU A 48 7.32 -7.71 1.60
N GLY A 49 7.28 -9.03 1.83
CA GLY A 49 8.28 -9.97 1.34
C GLY A 49 8.00 -10.51 -0.06
N ASP A 50 8.86 -11.42 -0.52
CA ASP A 50 8.77 -12.04 -1.85
C ASP A 50 7.48 -12.86 -2.05
N ASN A 51 6.88 -13.38 -0.96
CA ASN A 51 5.61 -14.11 -0.98
C ASN A 51 4.45 -13.28 -1.56
N VAL A 52 4.47 -11.96 -1.35
CA VAL A 52 3.49 -11.00 -1.89
C VAL A 52 4.04 -10.17 -3.05
N GLY A 53 5.23 -10.52 -3.55
CA GLY A 53 5.89 -9.83 -4.64
C GLY A 53 6.74 -8.63 -4.21
N GLY A 54 6.93 -8.40 -2.92
CA GLY A 54 7.65 -7.23 -2.40
C GLY A 54 6.93 -5.93 -2.69
N ALA A 55 7.70 -4.85 -2.77
CA ALA A 55 7.23 -3.51 -3.08
C ALA A 55 8.19 -2.80 -4.06
N ALA A 56 7.68 -1.96 -4.92
CA ALA A 56 8.50 -1.02 -5.69
C ALA A 56 8.87 0.15 -4.80
N VAL A 57 10.13 0.56 -4.86
CA VAL A 57 10.66 1.71 -4.11
C VAL A 57 11.28 2.69 -5.10
N THR A 58 10.96 3.98 -4.93
CA THR A 58 11.54 5.07 -5.70
C THR A 58 12.01 6.15 -4.74
N ILE A 59 13.23 6.63 -4.93
CA ILE A 59 13.81 7.77 -4.20
C ILE A 59 14.01 8.90 -5.21
N ARG A 60 13.42 10.04 -4.93
CA ARG A 60 13.43 11.21 -5.81
C ARG A 60 13.90 12.44 -5.06
N ASP A 61 14.74 13.24 -5.69
CA ASP A 61 15.08 14.58 -5.22
C ASP A 61 13.85 15.48 -5.30
N VAL A 62 13.48 16.14 -4.21
CA VAL A 62 12.26 16.97 -4.12
C VAL A 62 12.43 18.26 -4.95
N ASP A 63 13.63 18.83 -4.94
CA ASP A 63 13.87 20.14 -5.58
C ASP A 63 13.92 20.01 -7.10
N THR A 64 14.52 18.93 -7.60
CA THR A 64 14.75 18.75 -9.04
C THR A 64 13.74 17.77 -9.69
N GLY A 65 13.07 16.96 -8.89
CA GLY A 65 12.21 15.87 -9.37
C GLY A 65 12.99 14.67 -9.94
N ALA A 66 14.32 14.71 -9.92
CA ALA A 66 15.16 13.63 -10.46
C ALA A 66 15.03 12.35 -9.64
N VAL A 67 14.89 11.20 -10.32
CA VAL A 67 14.94 9.89 -9.67
C VAL A 67 16.40 9.56 -9.35
N LEU A 68 16.71 9.47 -8.06
CA LEU A 68 18.05 9.14 -7.56
C LEU A 68 18.28 7.63 -7.48
N ALA A 69 17.25 6.87 -7.15
CA ALA A 69 17.24 5.41 -7.17
C ALA A 69 15.83 4.88 -7.33
N ALA A 70 15.72 3.71 -7.96
CA ALA A 70 14.49 2.95 -8.05
C ALA A 70 14.81 1.45 -8.07
N GLY A 71 13.94 0.65 -7.48
CA GLY A 71 14.10 -0.79 -7.45
C GLY A 71 12.98 -1.50 -6.70
N ARG A 72 13.21 -2.77 -6.41
CA ARG A 72 12.24 -3.61 -5.72
C ARG A 72 12.78 -4.01 -4.35
N GLN A 73 11.93 -3.91 -3.34
CA GLN A 73 12.14 -4.54 -2.05
C GLN A 73 12.01 -6.05 -2.20
N THR A 74 13.01 -6.80 -1.71
CA THR A 74 13.07 -8.25 -1.76
C THR A 74 13.47 -8.83 -0.41
N GLY A 75 13.18 -10.13 -0.21
CA GLY A 75 13.52 -10.88 0.99
C GLY A 75 12.30 -11.45 1.71
N PRO A 76 12.50 -12.09 2.87
CA PRO A 76 11.41 -12.66 3.69
C PRO A 76 10.60 -11.55 4.37
N THR A 77 9.39 -11.88 4.82
CA THR A 77 8.54 -10.95 5.59
C THR A 77 9.14 -10.57 6.95
N GLY A 78 10.06 -11.37 7.47
CA GLY A 78 10.66 -11.22 8.78
C GLY A 78 10.16 -12.26 9.80
N ASP A 79 10.62 -12.13 11.04
CA ASP A 79 10.27 -13.01 12.15
C ASP A 79 9.05 -12.45 12.93
N ALA A 80 7.89 -13.10 12.78
CA ALA A 80 6.65 -12.67 13.43
C ALA A 80 6.74 -12.64 14.96
N LYS A 81 7.48 -13.56 15.58
CA LYS A 81 7.65 -13.55 17.04
C LYS A 81 8.41 -12.32 17.50
N ASN A 82 9.48 -11.99 16.80
CA ASN A 82 10.29 -10.82 17.14
C ASN A 82 9.52 -9.53 16.85
N ILE A 83 8.92 -9.40 15.67
CA ILE A 83 8.27 -8.15 15.22
C ILE A 83 6.96 -7.89 15.98
N MET A 84 6.13 -8.92 16.21
CA MET A 84 4.76 -8.74 16.68
C MET A 84 4.56 -9.08 18.16
N GLN A 85 5.42 -9.91 18.76
CA GLN A 85 5.18 -10.44 20.09
C GLN A 85 6.24 -10.03 21.12
N THR A 86 7.42 -9.60 20.67
CA THR A 86 8.50 -9.14 21.56
C THR A 86 8.34 -7.67 21.85
N PRO A 87 8.31 -7.23 23.12
CA PRO A 87 8.34 -5.81 23.45
C PRO A 87 9.65 -5.18 23.00
N HIS A 88 9.58 -4.02 22.37
CA HIS A 88 10.73 -3.22 21.93
C HIS A 88 10.67 -1.81 22.50
N LEU A 89 11.82 -1.24 22.82
CA LEU A 89 11.92 0.19 23.04
C LEU A 89 11.73 0.95 21.72
N HIS A 90 11.15 2.12 21.79
CA HIS A 90 10.88 2.92 20.57
C HIS A 90 12.14 3.23 19.73
N THR A 91 13.32 3.19 20.34
CA THR A 91 14.62 3.44 19.69
C THR A 91 15.31 2.18 19.19
N GLU A 92 14.78 0.99 19.48
CA GLU A 92 15.39 -0.27 19.06
C GLU A 92 14.94 -0.63 17.64
N PRO A 93 15.83 -1.21 16.83
CA PRO A 93 15.45 -1.74 15.53
C PRO A 93 14.59 -2.99 15.71
N VAL A 94 13.53 -3.10 14.90
CA VAL A 94 12.57 -4.20 14.95
C VAL A 94 12.69 -5.11 13.74
N PHE A 95 12.80 -4.53 12.55
CA PHE A 95 12.82 -5.28 11.29
C PHE A 95 14.22 -5.74 10.89
N SER A 96 15.26 -5.00 11.25
CA SER A 96 16.65 -5.31 10.85
C SER A 96 17.37 -6.28 11.77
N VAL A 97 16.78 -6.61 12.94
CA VAL A 97 17.39 -7.56 13.91
C VAL A 97 17.49 -8.97 13.32
N ARG A 98 16.55 -9.36 12.47
CA ARG A 98 16.56 -10.57 11.68
C ARG A 98 16.20 -10.23 10.24
N GLU A 99 16.65 -11.05 9.29
CA GLU A 99 16.40 -10.82 7.88
C GLU A 99 14.93 -10.52 7.61
N SER A 100 14.66 -9.31 7.16
CA SER A 100 13.38 -8.89 6.62
C SER A 100 13.57 -8.14 5.32
N ALA A 101 12.58 -8.22 4.45
CA ALA A 101 12.61 -7.60 3.14
C ALA A 101 12.98 -6.12 3.24
N SER A 102 13.88 -5.68 2.36
CA SER A 102 14.33 -4.29 2.25
C SER A 102 14.74 -3.96 0.82
N PHE A 103 14.76 -2.68 0.52
CA PHE A 103 15.45 -2.11 -0.63
C PHE A 103 16.69 -1.37 -0.14
N THR A 104 17.86 -1.75 -0.63
CA THR A 104 19.13 -1.12 -0.27
C THR A 104 19.78 -0.52 -1.51
N THR A 105 20.26 0.70 -1.40
CA THR A 105 20.92 1.42 -2.49
C THR A 105 22.02 2.34 -1.95
N GLU A 106 22.90 2.79 -2.84
CA GLU A 106 23.91 3.80 -2.56
C GLU A 106 23.64 5.03 -3.43
N LEU A 107 23.34 6.15 -2.78
CA LEU A 107 23.14 7.44 -3.46
C LEU A 107 24.46 8.22 -3.50
N GLN A 108 24.71 8.90 -4.62
CA GLN A 108 25.84 9.82 -4.77
C GLN A 108 25.38 11.24 -4.50
N LEU A 109 25.63 11.75 -3.29
CA LEU A 109 25.17 13.07 -2.87
C LEU A 109 26.35 14.03 -2.71
N SER A 110 26.25 15.23 -3.27
CA SER A 110 27.26 16.29 -3.12
C SER A 110 26.87 17.37 -2.12
N LYS A 111 25.59 17.41 -1.70
CA LYS A 111 25.03 18.35 -0.71
C LYS A 111 23.90 17.69 0.06
N PRO A 112 23.49 18.26 1.21
CA PRO A 112 22.26 17.85 1.87
C PRO A 112 21.09 17.91 0.86
N THR A 113 20.38 16.78 0.69
CA THR A 113 19.33 16.60 -0.32
C THR A 113 18.04 16.16 0.33
N LEU A 114 16.98 16.94 0.12
CA LEU A 114 15.63 16.54 0.53
C LEU A 114 15.10 15.55 -0.50
N VAL A 115 14.76 14.33 -0.05
CA VAL A 115 14.25 13.29 -0.92
C VAL A 115 12.83 12.89 -0.55
N GLU A 116 12.01 12.59 -1.55
CA GLU A 116 10.78 11.84 -1.39
C GLU A 116 11.07 10.36 -1.65
N VAL A 117 10.76 9.52 -0.67
CA VAL A 117 10.82 8.06 -0.78
C VAL A 117 9.42 7.54 -0.93
N VAL A 118 9.15 6.82 -2.01
CA VAL A 118 7.84 6.26 -2.34
C VAL A 118 7.93 4.74 -2.33
N GLY A 119 6.97 4.08 -1.69
CA GLY A 119 6.80 2.64 -1.69
C GLY A 119 5.42 2.25 -2.23
N GLU A 120 5.37 1.29 -3.15
CA GLU A 120 4.14 0.77 -3.74
C GLU A 120 4.13 -0.76 -3.68
N GLY A 121 3.07 -1.34 -3.13
CA GLY A 121 2.93 -2.79 -2.99
C GLY A 121 1.56 -3.20 -2.45
N PRO A 122 1.31 -4.50 -2.34
CA PRO A 122 2.13 -5.66 -2.74
C PRO A 122 2.08 -5.90 -4.26
N LEU A 123 3.23 -6.16 -4.89
CA LEU A 123 3.31 -6.20 -6.36
C LEU A 123 2.65 -7.43 -7.01
N LYS A 124 2.49 -8.52 -6.26
CA LYS A 124 1.80 -9.73 -6.74
C LYS A 124 0.28 -9.57 -6.82
N PHE A 125 -0.28 -8.53 -6.19
CA PHE A 125 -1.72 -8.29 -6.07
C PHE A 125 -2.06 -6.88 -6.57
N PRO A 126 -2.01 -6.62 -7.88
CA PRO A 126 -2.20 -5.28 -8.44
C PRO A 126 -3.57 -4.66 -8.13
N GLN A 127 -4.60 -5.49 -7.90
CA GLN A 127 -5.95 -5.05 -7.52
C GLN A 127 -6.01 -4.40 -6.12
N VAL A 128 -5.03 -4.67 -5.26
CA VAL A 128 -4.94 -4.11 -3.90
C VAL A 128 -3.67 -3.29 -3.68
N LEU A 129 -3.06 -2.81 -4.75
CA LEU A 129 -1.86 -1.98 -4.67
C LEU A 129 -2.11 -0.75 -3.78
N ARG A 130 -1.20 -0.50 -2.86
CA ARG A 130 -1.20 0.66 -1.97
C ARG A 130 0.10 1.43 -2.14
N ARG A 131 0.05 2.71 -1.81
CA ARG A 131 1.20 3.61 -1.90
C ARG A 131 1.34 4.41 -0.63
N ALA A 132 2.59 4.58 -0.17
CA ALA A 132 2.97 5.53 0.85
C ALA A 132 4.21 6.29 0.42
N SER A 133 4.37 7.52 0.93
CA SER A 133 5.59 8.30 0.72
C SER A 133 6.04 8.97 2.02
N LYS A 134 7.33 9.28 2.09
CA LYS A 134 7.95 9.99 3.19
C LYS A 134 9.03 10.91 2.66
N THR A 135 9.03 12.15 3.13
CA THR A 135 10.08 13.11 2.81
C THR A 135 11.15 13.08 3.91
N VAL A 136 12.41 12.95 3.51
CA VAL A 136 13.56 12.83 4.41
C VAL A 136 14.73 13.66 3.89
N LEU A 137 15.41 14.40 4.78
CA LEU A 137 16.66 15.07 4.44
C LEU A 137 17.83 14.08 4.59
N LEU A 138 18.54 13.82 3.50
CA LEU A 138 19.74 13.01 3.49
C LEU A 138 20.98 13.90 3.49
N TYR A 139 22.02 13.47 4.22
CA TYR A 139 23.30 14.17 4.28
C TYR A 139 24.40 13.30 3.66
N PRO A 140 25.28 13.86 2.79
CA PRO A 140 26.34 13.13 2.14
C PRO A 140 27.18 12.31 3.12
N GLY A 141 27.38 11.02 2.83
CA GLY A 141 28.17 10.09 3.66
C GLY A 141 27.54 9.66 4.98
N LYS A 142 26.31 10.11 5.31
CA LYS A 142 25.59 9.65 6.50
C LYS A 142 24.62 8.54 6.11
N ALA A 143 25.02 7.31 6.39
CA ALA A 143 24.23 6.12 6.09
C ALA A 143 22.89 6.11 6.83
N VAL A 144 21.81 5.75 6.14
CA VAL A 144 20.54 5.38 6.74
C VAL A 144 20.51 3.85 6.85
N SER A 145 20.71 3.33 8.05
CA SER A 145 20.89 1.91 8.36
C SER A 145 19.87 1.40 9.37
N GLY A 146 20.05 0.18 9.86
CA GLY A 146 19.11 -0.46 10.77
C GLY A 146 17.76 -0.72 10.08
N ASP A 147 16.67 -0.30 10.70
CA ASP A 147 15.34 -0.41 10.07
C ASP A 147 15.17 0.50 8.85
N GLY A 148 16.02 1.51 8.73
CA GLY A 148 16.03 2.41 7.58
C GLY A 148 14.82 3.35 7.54
N ILE A 149 14.42 3.76 6.33
CA ILE A 149 13.21 4.54 6.10
C ILE A 149 12.04 3.57 5.98
N ILE A 150 11.14 3.59 6.96
CA ILE A 150 9.95 2.74 6.97
C ILE A 150 8.79 3.47 6.30
N LEU A 151 8.17 2.80 5.31
CA LEU A 151 6.94 3.20 4.65
C LEU A 151 5.85 2.18 5.00
N GLU A 152 4.81 2.63 5.66
CA GLU A 152 3.71 1.79 6.12
C GLU A 152 2.53 1.87 5.16
N LEU A 153 2.04 0.70 4.71
CA LEU A 153 0.90 0.58 3.80
C LEU A 153 -0.31 0.01 4.54
N ASN A 154 -1.43 0.73 4.47
CA ASN A 154 -2.69 0.30 5.07
C ASN A 154 -3.51 -0.52 4.07
N GLY A 155 -4.13 -1.61 4.57
CA GLY A 155 -5.03 -2.44 3.79
C GLY A 155 -4.96 -3.92 4.14
N LEU A 156 -5.91 -4.66 3.58
CA LEU A 156 -6.00 -6.12 3.67
C LEU A 156 -6.10 -6.73 2.28
N LEU A 157 -5.53 -7.92 2.11
CA LEU A 157 -5.74 -8.77 0.95
C LEU A 157 -7.03 -9.55 1.17
N VAL A 158 -8.02 -9.29 0.35
CA VAL A 158 -9.27 -10.06 0.30
C VAL A 158 -9.36 -10.70 -1.08
N ASN A 159 -9.77 -11.96 -1.14
CA ASN A 159 -9.98 -12.67 -2.38
C ASN A 159 -11.17 -13.62 -2.25
N ILE A 160 -12.22 -13.39 -3.04
CA ILE A 160 -13.39 -14.26 -3.13
C ILE A 160 -12.99 -15.52 -3.91
N GLU A 161 -13.19 -16.68 -3.30
CA GLU A 161 -12.88 -17.99 -3.87
C GLU A 161 -14.15 -18.69 -4.39
N THR A 162 -15.29 -18.43 -3.73
CA THR A 162 -16.57 -19.04 -4.07
C THR A 162 -17.69 -18.01 -3.92
N PRO A 163 -18.64 -17.94 -4.86
CA PRO A 163 -18.72 -18.71 -6.10
C PRO A 163 -17.58 -18.36 -7.07
N SER A 164 -17.24 -19.30 -7.97
CA SER A 164 -16.24 -19.01 -9.02
C SER A 164 -16.75 -17.92 -9.95
N ALA A 165 -15.90 -16.97 -10.33
CA ALA A 165 -16.26 -15.77 -11.10
C ALA A 165 -16.81 -16.09 -12.52
N ASP A 166 -16.51 -17.27 -13.05
CA ASP A 166 -16.93 -17.74 -14.36
C ASP A 166 -18.31 -18.42 -14.36
N ARG A 167 -18.95 -18.56 -13.18
CA ARG A 167 -20.25 -19.22 -13.04
C ARG A 167 -21.39 -18.23 -12.92
N PRO A 168 -22.49 -18.40 -13.65
CA PRO A 168 -23.72 -17.65 -13.39
C PRO A 168 -24.36 -18.09 -12.08
N LEU A 169 -25.13 -17.19 -11.46
CA LEU A 169 -25.95 -17.47 -10.29
C LEU A 169 -27.43 -17.60 -10.68
N GLY A 170 -28.12 -18.58 -10.14
CA GLY A 170 -29.52 -18.84 -10.41
C GLY A 170 -30.45 -17.98 -9.54
N ILE A 171 -31.49 -17.41 -10.12
CA ILE A 171 -32.52 -16.69 -9.39
C ILE A 171 -33.28 -17.63 -8.45
N GLY A 172 -33.18 -17.42 -7.16
CA GLY A 172 -33.76 -18.29 -6.11
C GLY A 172 -32.78 -19.30 -5.53
N ASP A 173 -31.54 -19.40 -6.07
CA ASP A 173 -30.50 -20.27 -5.54
C ASP A 173 -30.00 -19.79 -4.17
N GLU A 174 -29.55 -20.74 -3.39
CA GLU A 174 -28.74 -20.52 -2.18
C GLU A 174 -27.29 -20.88 -2.50
N GLY A 175 -26.36 -20.11 -1.96
CA GLY A 175 -24.94 -20.33 -2.19
C GLY A 175 -24.09 -19.93 -1.00
N THR A 176 -22.81 -20.20 -1.12
CA THR A 176 -21.84 -19.85 -0.10
C THR A 176 -20.85 -18.82 -0.68
N LEU A 177 -20.75 -17.68 -0.02
CA LEU A 177 -19.66 -16.72 -0.21
C LEU A 177 -18.49 -17.19 0.65
N ARG A 178 -17.36 -17.50 0.02
CA ARG A 178 -16.11 -17.87 0.67
C ARG A 178 -14.99 -16.99 0.19
N ALA A 179 -14.22 -16.45 1.12
CA ALA A 179 -13.08 -15.60 0.82
C ALA A 179 -11.88 -15.87 1.72
N THR A 180 -10.68 -15.58 1.22
CA THR A 180 -9.46 -15.49 2.01
C THR A 180 -9.22 -14.05 2.44
N VAL A 181 -8.75 -13.87 3.69
CA VAL A 181 -8.35 -12.57 4.25
C VAL A 181 -6.94 -12.67 4.82
N LYS A 182 -6.07 -11.75 4.41
CA LYS A 182 -4.67 -11.65 4.87
C LYS A 182 -4.28 -10.19 5.04
N MET A 183 -3.26 -9.92 5.85
CA MET A 183 -2.56 -8.64 5.87
C MET A 183 -1.82 -8.41 4.53
N LEU A 184 -1.47 -7.18 4.18
CA LEU A 184 -0.74 -6.88 2.94
C LEU A 184 0.61 -7.62 2.83
N CYS A 185 1.23 -8.01 3.95
CA CYS A 185 2.42 -8.87 3.98
C CYS A 185 2.15 -10.35 3.63
N GLY A 186 0.87 -10.73 3.40
CA GLY A 186 0.47 -12.12 3.19
C GLY A 186 0.26 -12.91 4.47
N CYS A 187 0.38 -12.28 5.62
CA CYS A 187 0.19 -12.88 6.94
C CYS A 187 -1.30 -13.17 7.19
N VAL A 188 -1.60 -14.28 7.77
CA VAL A 188 -2.96 -14.80 7.90
C VAL A 188 -3.74 -14.07 8.98
N VAL A 189 -4.98 -13.69 8.67
CA VAL A 189 -5.98 -13.20 9.63
C VAL A 189 -6.78 -14.39 10.14
N GLU A 190 -6.79 -14.63 11.46
CA GLU A 190 -7.49 -15.76 12.07
C GLU A 190 -7.87 -15.44 13.53
N PRO A 191 -8.88 -16.11 14.10
CA PRO A 191 -9.21 -15.93 15.51
C PRO A 191 -8.02 -16.30 16.40
N PHE A 192 -7.77 -15.48 17.45
CA PHE A 192 -6.69 -15.66 18.43
C PHE A 192 -5.27 -15.62 17.87
N GLY A 193 -5.11 -15.29 16.58
CA GLY A 193 -3.80 -15.10 15.95
C GLY A 193 -3.19 -13.73 16.23
N ASN A 194 -2.01 -13.47 15.65
CA ASN A 194 -1.38 -12.13 15.72
C ASN A 194 -2.27 -11.06 15.11
N TRP A 195 -3.02 -11.42 14.09
CA TRP A 195 -4.04 -10.58 13.43
C TRP A 195 -5.39 -11.22 13.70
N ASP A 196 -5.91 -10.90 14.88
CA ASP A 196 -7.10 -11.52 15.44
C ASP A 196 -8.37 -11.04 14.75
N SER A 197 -8.97 -11.92 13.95
CA SER A 197 -10.20 -11.61 13.19
C SER A 197 -11.40 -11.22 14.06
N ARG A 198 -11.41 -11.56 15.35
CA ARG A 198 -12.49 -11.16 16.28
C ARG A 198 -12.50 -9.67 16.59
N LYS A 199 -11.42 -8.96 16.24
CA LYS A 199 -11.28 -7.51 16.38
C LYS A 199 -11.49 -6.77 15.06
N MET A 200 -11.91 -7.49 14.03
CA MET A 200 -12.15 -6.96 12.69
C MET A 200 -13.62 -7.14 12.31
N ASP A 201 -14.12 -6.23 11.51
CA ASP A 201 -15.43 -6.34 10.88
C ASP A 201 -15.26 -7.14 9.58
N LEU A 202 -15.82 -8.35 9.55
CA LEU A 202 -15.78 -9.25 8.40
C LEU A 202 -17.21 -9.59 8.01
N TYR A 203 -17.60 -9.26 6.78
CA TYR A 203 -18.94 -9.56 6.27
C TYR A 203 -18.98 -9.61 4.75
N GLY A 204 -20.01 -10.24 4.23
CA GLY A 204 -20.34 -10.21 2.81
C GLY A 204 -21.54 -9.33 2.51
N GLU A 205 -21.67 -8.92 1.26
CA GLU A 205 -22.83 -8.22 0.72
C GLU A 205 -23.28 -8.85 -0.59
N LEU A 206 -24.56 -9.12 -0.73
CA LEU A 206 -25.20 -9.37 -2.00
C LEU A 206 -25.74 -8.04 -2.52
N ARG A 207 -25.36 -7.62 -3.73
CA ARG A 207 -25.63 -6.27 -4.23
C ARG A 207 -26.25 -6.29 -5.62
N LEU A 208 -27.21 -5.38 -5.82
CA LEU A 208 -27.76 -5.04 -7.13
C LEU A 208 -27.29 -3.61 -7.47
N GLY A 209 -26.28 -3.48 -8.29
CA GLY A 209 -25.58 -2.21 -8.47
C GLY A 209 -25.09 -1.65 -7.13
N GLU A 210 -25.46 -0.41 -6.81
CA GLU A 210 -25.06 0.23 -5.54
C GLU A 210 -25.93 -0.20 -4.32
N LYS A 211 -27.02 -0.94 -4.56
CA LYS A 211 -27.95 -1.33 -3.48
C LYS A 211 -27.52 -2.63 -2.83
N VAL A 212 -27.35 -2.64 -1.52
CA VAL A 212 -27.20 -3.86 -0.72
C VAL A 212 -28.57 -4.55 -0.61
N ILE A 213 -28.65 -5.79 -1.09
CA ILE A 213 -29.85 -6.63 -1.03
C ILE A 213 -29.85 -7.48 0.24
N GLN A 214 -28.67 -7.99 0.60
CA GLN A 214 -28.47 -8.83 1.78
C GLN A 214 -27.08 -8.57 2.34
N THR A 215 -26.96 -8.41 3.65
CA THR A 215 -25.70 -8.57 4.38
C THR A 215 -25.52 -10.04 4.75
N ILE A 216 -24.32 -10.57 4.60
CA ILE A 216 -24.00 -11.97 4.78
C ILE A 216 -23.07 -12.08 5.97
N ASP A 217 -23.53 -12.69 7.04
CA ASP A 217 -22.67 -13.03 8.17
C ASP A 217 -21.67 -14.11 7.75
N VAL A 218 -20.40 -13.88 8.06
CA VAL A 218 -19.33 -14.82 7.71
C VAL A 218 -18.64 -15.35 8.95
N TYR A 219 -18.20 -16.59 8.86
CA TYR A 219 -17.59 -17.33 9.96
C TYR A 219 -16.26 -17.90 9.52
N HIS A 220 -15.31 -17.96 10.46
CA HIS A 220 -14.02 -18.60 10.23
C HIS A 220 -14.18 -20.09 9.93
N GLN A 221 -13.61 -20.57 8.84
CA GLN A 221 -13.69 -21.96 8.40
C GLN A 221 -12.35 -22.67 8.48
N ALA A 222 -11.29 -21.99 8.12
CA ALA A 222 -9.93 -22.49 8.12
C ALA A 222 -8.95 -21.30 8.17
N LYS A 223 -7.68 -21.58 8.25
CA LYS A 223 -6.60 -20.58 8.31
C LYS A 223 -6.76 -19.48 7.24
N GLY A 224 -7.15 -18.29 7.69
CA GLY A 224 -7.40 -17.13 6.82
C GLY A 224 -8.62 -17.21 5.92
N VAL A 225 -9.49 -18.18 6.12
CA VAL A 225 -10.68 -18.42 5.28
C VAL A 225 -11.94 -18.16 6.07
N PHE A 226 -12.84 -17.37 5.48
CA PHE A 226 -14.14 -17.03 6.04
C PHE A 226 -15.22 -17.32 5.01
N ALA A 227 -16.39 -17.75 5.49
CA ALA A 227 -17.50 -18.05 4.61
C ALA A 227 -18.85 -17.80 5.27
N GLY A 228 -19.85 -17.46 4.45
CA GLY A 228 -21.24 -17.25 4.85
C GLY A 228 -22.19 -17.62 3.73
N ASN A 229 -23.44 -17.89 4.08
CA ASN A 229 -24.46 -18.30 3.14
C ASN A 229 -25.26 -17.10 2.64
N PHE A 230 -25.62 -17.11 1.38
CA PHE A 230 -26.51 -16.13 0.77
C PHE A 230 -27.63 -16.80 -0.01
N LYS A 231 -28.68 -16.04 -0.29
CA LYS A 231 -29.80 -16.47 -1.11
C LYS A 231 -30.14 -15.42 -2.16
N ILE A 232 -30.23 -15.84 -3.41
CA ILE A 232 -30.65 -14.96 -4.51
C ILE A 232 -32.19 -14.79 -4.46
N PRO A 233 -32.69 -13.57 -4.19
CA PRO A 233 -34.14 -13.37 -4.11
C PRO A 233 -34.84 -13.63 -5.45
N ARG A 234 -35.97 -14.33 -5.41
CA ARG A 234 -36.81 -14.56 -6.61
C ARG A 234 -37.39 -13.29 -7.21
N SER A 235 -37.44 -12.21 -6.42
CA SER A 235 -37.89 -10.88 -6.87
C SER A 235 -36.95 -10.23 -7.88
N LEU A 236 -35.72 -10.76 -8.04
CA LEU A 236 -34.72 -10.29 -9.04
C LEU A 236 -34.96 -10.83 -10.45
N LYS A 237 -36.14 -11.44 -10.70
CA LYS A 237 -36.51 -11.90 -12.03
C LYS A 237 -36.52 -10.72 -13.01
N GLY A 238 -35.70 -10.80 -14.06
CA GLY A 238 -35.54 -9.75 -15.07
C GLY A 238 -34.23 -8.97 -14.92
N GLU A 239 -33.54 -9.07 -13.79
CA GLU A 239 -32.18 -8.53 -13.63
C GLU A 239 -31.16 -9.41 -14.34
N GLN A 240 -30.11 -8.77 -14.86
CA GLN A 240 -29.10 -9.46 -15.68
C GLN A 240 -27.86 -9.89 -14.89
N SER A 241 -27.56 -9.20 -13.80
CA SER A 241 -26.38 -9.46 -12.97
C SER A 241 -26.57 -9.07 -11.52
N ILE A 242 -25.74 -9.64 -10.67
CA ILE A 242 -25.67 -9.34 -9.24
C ILE A 242 -24.21 -9.43 -8.79
N SER A 243 -23.80 -8.64 -7.78
CA SER A 243 -22.45 -8.70 -7.24
C SER A 243 -22.45 -9.32 -5.84
N LEU A 244 -21.40 -10.06 -5.55
CA LEU A 244 -21.00 -10.44 -4.19
C LEU A 244 -19.76 -9.65 -3.84
N ARG A 245 -19.82 -8.94 -2.72
CA ARG A 245 -18.71 -8.20 -2.14
C ARG A 245 -18.35 -8.81 -0.80
N PHE A 246 -17.06 -8.98 -0.54
CA PHE A 246 -16.54 -9.31 0.77
C PHE A 246 -15.77 -8.12 1.32
N VAL A 247 -16.06 -7.74 2.56
CA VAL A 247 -15.42 -6.62 3.26
C VAL A 247 -14.70 -7.15 4.48
N ALA A 248 -13.46 -6.71 4.64
CA ALA A 248 -12.67 -6.93 5.84
C ALA A 248 -12.12 -5.57 6.32
N ALA A 249 -12.38 -5.20 7.57
CA ALA A 249 -11.96 -3.92 8.12
C ALA A 249 -11.40 -4.08 9.55
N ASP A 250 -10.19 -3.58 9.77
CA ASP A 250 -9.60 -3.30 11.08
C ASP A 250 -9.63 -1.77 11.25
N ALA A 251 -10.70 -1.27 11.87
CA ALA A 251 -10.93 0.16 12.01
C ALA A 251 -9.85 0.86 12.83
N ASP A 252 -9.31 0.19 13.86
CA ASP A 252 -8.28 0.75 14.74
C ASP A 252 -6.94 0.99 14.02
N ALA A 253 -6.69 0.24 12.93
CA ALA A 253 -5.48 0.33 12.12
C ALA A 253 -5.71 0.99 10.77
N ALA A 254 -6.93 1.44 10.46
CA ALA A 254 -7.33 1.91 9.13
C ALA A 254 -6.97 0.90 8.01
N ASN A 255 -6.99 -0.40 8.32
CA ASN A 255 -6.76 -1.48 7.37
C ASN A 255 -8.10 -1.96 6.82
N VAL A 256 -8.37 -1.70 5.55
CA VAL A 256 -9.56 -2.14 4.85
C VAL A 256 -9.19 -2.88 3.59
N GLY A 257 -9.82 -4.04 3.37
CA GLY A 257 -9.76 -4.82 2.15
C GLY A 257 -11.16 -5.13 1.64
N VAL A 258 -11.32 -5.08 0.34
CA VAL A 258 -12.58 -5.40 -0.33
C VAL A 258 -12.25 -6.19 -1.58
N ASP A 259 -13.04 -7.23 -1.82
CA ASP A 259 -13.11 -7.89 -3.12
C ASP A 259 -14.56 -7.98 -3.58
N GLU A 260 -14.81 -7.80 -4.86
CA GLU A 260 -16.15 -7.81 -5.44
C GLU A 260 -16.15 -8.54 -6.78
N VAL A 261 -17.07 -9.46 -6.92
CA VAL A 261 -17.27 -10.22 -8.15
C VAL A 261 -18.71 -10.05 -8.62
N THR A 262 -18.87 -9.72 -9.89
CA THR A 262 -20.19 -9.61 -10.55
C THR A 262 -20.49 -10.87 -11.31
N TYR A 263 -21.68 -11.42 -11.11
CA TYR A 263 -22.14 -12.66 -11.68
C TYR A 263 -23.33 -12.42 -12.60
N PRO A 264 -23.41 -13.07 -13.79
CA PRO A 264 -24.63 -13.12 -14.57
C PRO A 264 -25.74 -13.81 -13.79
N LEU A 265 -26.96 -13.26 -13.84
CA LEU A 265 -28.16 -13.92 -13.31
C LEU A 265 -28.86 -14.72 -14.43
N VAL A 266 -29.20 -15.96 -14.09
CA VAL A 266 -29.92 -16.87 -14.98
C VAL A 266 -31.12 -17.48 -14.26
N PRO A 267 -32.12 -18.03 -14.99
CA PRO A 267 -33.13 -18.89 -14.38
C PRO A 267 -32.46 -20.04 -13.60
N TRP A 268 -33.03 -20.42 -12.46
CA TRP A 268 -32.38 -21.37 -11.54
C TRP A 268 -32.02 -22.72 -12.19
N GLU A 269 -32.78 -23.16 -13.20
CA GLU A 269 -32.52 -24.39 -13.94
C GLU A 269 -31.21 -24.36 -14.73
N GLN A 270 -30.69 -23.15 -15.02
CA GLN A 270 -29.47 -22.94 -15.80
C GLN A 270 -28.22 -22.71 -14.93
N SER A 271 -28.40 -22.52 -13.60
CA SER A 271 -27.29 -22.30 -12.68
C SER A 271 -26.62 -23.56 -12.15
N ARG A 272 -27.29 -24.72 -12.33
CA ARG A 272 -26.78 -26.02 -11.90
C ARG A 272 -25.61 -26.46 -12.75
N ASP A 273 -24.58 -27.02 -12.11
CA ASP A 273 -23.50 -27.67 -12.83
C ASP A 273 -24.02 -28.91 -13.58
N ALA A 274 -23.21 -29.45 -14.49
CA ALA A 274 -23.55 -30.64 -15.27
C ALA A 274 -23.79 -31.89 -14.39
N THR A 275 -23.57 -31.82 -13.07
CA THR A 275 -23.77 -32.89 -12.10
C THR A 275 -25.05 -32.71 -11.27
N GLY A 276 -25.72 -31.55 -11.35
CA GLY A 276 -26.98 -31.28 -10.65
C GLY A 276 -26.85 -31.17 -9.13
N ARG A 277 -25.64 -31.03 -8.58
CA ARG A 277 -25.40 -30.92 -7.15
C ARG A 277 -25.58 -29.49 -6.66
N GLU A 278 -26.47 -29.32 -5.67
CA GLU A 278 -26.48 -28.14 -4.78
C GLU A 278 -25.18 -28.08 -3.99
N ILE A 279 -24.56 -26.91 -3.94
CA ILE A 279 -23.48 -26.64 -2.96
C ILE A 279 -24.15 -26.59 -1.59
N ALA A 280 -23.91 -27.59 -0.75
CA ALA A 280 -24.51 -27.67 0.58
C ALA A 280 -24.23 -26.40 1.40
N PRO A 281 -25.23 -25.80 2.09
CA PRO A 281 -25.02 -24.66 2.97
C PRO A 281 -24.04 -25.01 4.10
N ILE A 282 -23.21 -24.03 4.46
CA ILE A 282 -22.30 -24.17 5.60
C ILE A 282 -23.15 -24.15 6.88
N THR A 283 -22.97 -25.16 7.72
CA THR A 283 -23.52 -25.15 9.08
C THR A 283 -22.67 -24.20 9.92
N PRO A 284 -23.24 -23.13 10.51
CA PRO A 284 -22.49 -22.27 11.40
C PRO A 284 -21.93 -23.09 12.59
N PRO A 285 -20.72 -22.75 13.08
CA PRO A 285 -20.23 -23.38 14.31
C PRO A 285 -21.20 -23.11 15.45
N LEU A 286 -21.44 -24.11 16.28
CA LEU A 286 -22.24 -23.96 17.50
C LEU A 286 -21.62 -22.85 18.36
N PRO A 287 -22.42 -21.94 18.92
CA PRO A 287 -21.91 -20.95 19.86
C PRO A 287 -21.23 -21.64 21.05
N PRO A 288 -20.16 -21.02 21.61
CA PRO A 288 -19.40 -21.57 22.71
C PRO A 288 -20.22 -21.71 23.99
#